data_8531eb7bf8fa45ad46e2bbb90e426f22
#
_entry.id   8531eb7bf8fa45ad46e2bbb90e426f22
#
_cell.length_a   1.000
_cell.length_b   1.000
_cell.length_c   1.000
_cell.angle_alpha   90.00
_cell.angle_beta   90.00
_cell.angle_gamma   90.00
#
_symmetry.space_group_name_H-M   'P 1'
#
loop_
_entity.id
_entity.type
_entity.pdbx_description
1 polymer ?
#
loop_
_entity_poly.entity_id
_entity_poly.type
_entity_poly.pdbx_seq_one_letter_code
_entity_poly.pdbx_strand_id
1 'polypeptide(L)'
;MLFGRNKKNPIKLADKGVESWKYTTCGYCSTGCSIEVGLNEEGKAVASRGVDGADVNQGKLCLKGIFEHELFYSANRGRVPLMRDKFFEPFREASWDQALDKVADEIKRIQGNYGRDAFAVVSTGQIMTEEFYTLGKLTRG
;
A
#
# COMPACT_ATOMS: atom_id res chain seq x y z
N MET A 1 -15.66 1.34 35.60
CA MET A 1 -14.34 1.93 35.38
C MET A 1 -14.37 2.77 34.11
N LEU A 2 -14.41 4.07 34.27
CA LEU A 2 -14.46 5.03 33.15
C LEU A 2 -13.06 5.20 32.61
N PHE A 3 -12.78 4.61 31.43
CA PHE A 3 -11.58 4.96 30.69
C PHE A 3 -11.76 6.39 30.17
N GLY A 4 -11.00 7.31 30.74
CA GLY A 4 -11.06 8.73 30.46
C GLY A 4 -10.88 9.00 28.97
N ARG A 5 -11.89 9.62 28.37
CA ARG A 5 -11.80 10.31 27.12
C ARG A 5 -10.75 11.41 27.25
N ASN A 6 -9.98 11.53 26.20
CA ASN A 6 -9.07 12.65 25.98
C ASN A 6 -7.59 12.41 26.34
N LYS A 7 -6.94 11.52 25.60
CA LYS A 7 -5.52 11.74 25.33
C LYS A 7 -5.39 12.14 23.87
N LYS A 8 -5.28 13.45 23.63
CA LYS A 8 -4.83 14.02 22.37
C LYS A 8 -3.65 13.19 21.86
N ASN A 9 -3.71 12.74 20.62
CA ASN A 9 -2.61 12.02 20.00
C ASN A 9 -1.31 12.80 20.24
N PRO A 10 -0.31 12.26 20.93
CA PRO A 10 0.88 13.03 21.32
C PRO A 10 1.76 13.44 20.13
N ILE A 11 1.53 12.85 18.98
CA ILE A 11 2.19 13.23 17.73
C ILE A 11 1.26 14.21 17.01
N LYS A 12 1.30 15.47 17.40
CA LYS A 12 0.85 16.58 16.56
C LYS A 12 1.86 16.73 15.43
N LEU A 13 1.70 15.95 14.39
CA LEU A 13 2.29 16.30 13.09
C LEU A 13 1.71 17.66 12.71
N ALA A 14 2.60 18.59 12.43
CA ALA A 14 2.22 19.96 12.18
C ALA A 14 1.25 20.03 10.99
N ASP A 15 0.02 20.49 11.23
CA ASP A 15 -0.97 20.84 10.19
C ASP A 15 -0.49 22.05 9.33
N LYS A 16 0.84 22.29 9.30
CA LYS A 16 1.44 23.41 8.58
C LYS A 16 1.33 23.17 7.09
N GLY A 17 0.65 24.07 6.41
CA GLY A 17 0.48 24.04 4.95
C GLY A 17 -0.68 23.18 4.47
N VAL A 18 -1.58 22.74 5.34
CA VAL A 18 -2.82 22.05 4.92
C VAL A 18 -3.89 23.06 4.59
N GLU A 19 -4.35 23.06 3.35
CA GLU A 19 -5.46 23.88 2.86
C GLU A 19 -6.80 23.14 2.98
N SER A 20 -6.82 21.85 2.71
CA SER A 20 -8.03 21.03 2.78
C SER A 20 -7.77 19.61 3.26
N TRP A 21 -8.78 19.00 3.87
CA TRP A 21 -8.75 17.61 4.30
C TRP A 21 -9.68 16.75 3.42
N LYS A 22 -9.20 15.59 3.02
CA LYS A 22 -9.97 14.61 2.24
C LYS A 22 -10.05 13.28 2.99
N TYR A 23 -11.28 12.80 3.19
CA TYR A 23 -11.54 11.51 3.81
C TYR A 23 -11.19 10.36 2.87
N THR A 24 -10.54 9.34 3.40
CA THR A 24 -10.25 8.09 2.70
C THR A 24 -9.97 6.96 3.69
N THR A 25 -9.69 5.78 3.17
CA THR A 25 -9.20 4.63 3.94
C THR A 25 -7.68 4.52 3.75
N CYS A 26 -6.96 4.23 4.84
CA CYS A 26 -5.52 3.96 4.79
C CYS A 26 -5.24 2.77 3.85
N GLY A 27 -4.38 2.98 2.86
CA GLY A 27 -4.02 1.98 1.84
C GLY A 27 -2.89 1.05 2.24
N TYR A 28 -2.48 1.03 3.51
CA TYR A 28 -1.28 0.30 3.91
C TYR A 28 -1.53 -1.18 4.24
N CYS A 29 -2.65 -1.50 4.86
CA CYS A 29 -2.99 -2.86 5.25
C CYS A 29 -4.50 -3.06 5.38
N SER A 30 -4.94 -4.32 5.53
CA SER A 30 -6.35 -4.71 5.63
C SER A 30 -7.07 -4.30 6.93
N THR A 31 -6.43 -3.52 7.81
CA THR A 31 -7.11 -3.00 9.01
C THR A 31 -8.26 -2.06 8.68
N GLY A 32 -8.17 -1.32 7.56
CA GLY A 32 -9.25 -0.44 7.10
C GLY A 32 -9.41 0.83 7.94
N CYS A 33 -8.30 1.39 8.46
CA CYS A 33 -8.33 2.63 9.23
C CYS A 33 -8.88 3.79 8.39
N SER A 34 -9.85 4.53 8.94
CA SER A 34 -10.35 5.77 8.34
C SER A 34 -9.38 6.90 8.61
N ILE A 35 -8.95 7.57 7.55
CA ILE A 35 -8.00 8.69 7.61
C ILE A 35 -8.52 9.92 6.88
N GLU A 36 -8.00 11.05 7.27
CA GLU A 36 -8.04 12.28 6.48
C GLU A 36 -6.63 12.59 6.00
N VAL A 37 -6.52 12.86 4.71
CA VAL A 37 -5.29 13.32 4.06
C VAL A 37 -5.38 14.83 3.88
N GLY A 38 -4.40 15.54 4.42
CA GLY A 38 -4.26 16.98 4.27
C GLY A 38 -3.56 17.34 2.97
N LEU A 39 -4.22 18.16 2.16
CA LEU A 39 -3.70 18.66 0.89
C LEU A 39 -3.29 20.11 1.04
N ASN A 40 -2.14 20.49 0.46
CA ASN A 40 -1.73 21.88 0.33
C ASN A 40 -2.43 22.59 -0.85
N GLU A 41 -2.14 23.88 -1.07
CA GLU A 41 -2.69 24.69 -2.18
C GLU A 41 -2.45 24.07 -3.57
N GLU A 42 -1.35 23.34 -3.74
CA GLU A 42 -1.01 22.65 -5.00
C GLU A 42 -1.71 21.29 -5.14
N GLY A 43 -2.53 20.87 -4.17
CA GLY A 43 -3.18 19.56 -4.14
C GLY A 43 -2.26 18.42 -3.73
N LYS A 44 -1.07 18.71 -3.20
CA LYS A 44 -0.13 17.71 -2.73
C LYS A 44 -0.47 17.25 -1.32
N ALA A 45 -0.45 15.95 -1.08
CA ALA A 45 -0.64 15.37 0.24
C ALA A 45 0.56 15.71 1.14
N VAL A 46 0.31 16.39 2.26
CA VAL A 46 1.35 16.88 3.18
C VAL A 46 1.13 16.47 4.64
N ALA A 47 -0.01 15.85 4.93
CA ALA A 47 -0.33 15.36 6.26
C ALA A 47 -1.31 14.17 6.20
N SER A 48 -1.34 13.36 7.25
CA SER A 48 -2.37 12.33 7.46
C SER A 48 -2.76 12.28 8.92
N ARG A 49 -4.05 12.10 9.20
CA ARG A 49 -4.57 11.92 10.56
C ARG A 49 -5.73 10.92 10.58
N GLY A 50 -5.95 10.29 11.75
CA GLY A 50 -7.10 9.42 11.94
C GLY A 50 -8.38 10.21 12.09
N VAL A 51 -9.49 9.65 11.60
CA VAL A 51 -10.82 10.25 11.73
C VAL A 51 -11.35 9.97 13.13
N ASP A 52 -11.66 11.03 13.87
CA ASP A 52 -12.24 10.91 15.21
C ASP A 52 -13.59 10.17 15.17
N GLY A 53 -13.76 9.20 16.06
CA GLY A 53 -15.01 8.43 16.16
C GLY A 53 -15.21 7.39 15.05
N ALA A 54 -14.26 7.19 14.14
CA ALA A 54 -14.33 6.12 13.15
C ALA A 54 -14.36 4.75 13.81
N ASP A 55 -15.20 3.84 13.31
CA ASP A 55 -15.46 2.53 13.95
C ASP A 55 -14.20 1.68 14.12
N VAL A 56 -13.32 1.68 13.14
CA VAL A 56 -12.12 0.83 13.14
C VAL A 56 -11.02 1.37 14.03
N ASN A 57 -10.66 2.64 13.87
CA ASN A 57 -9.44 3.18 14.46
C ASN A 57 -9.63 4.29 15.50
N GLN A 58 -10.87 4.78 15.70
CA GLN A 58 -11.23 5.73 16.76
C GLN A 58 -10.27 6.94 16.83
N GLY A 59 -9.95 7.53 15.68
CA GLY A 59 -9.02 8.65 15.55
C GLY A 59 -7.53 8.29 15.67
N LYS A 60 -7.19 7.02 15.89
CA LYS A 60 -5.79 6.58 16.07
C LYS A 60 -5.21 6.06 14.77
N LEU A 61 -3.92 6.26 14.57
CA LEU A 61 -3.16 5.66 13.48
C LEU A 61 -1.85 5.06 14.00
N CYS A 62 -1.39 4.00 13.35
CA CYS A 62 -0.01 3.55 13.50
C CYS A 62 0.93 4.48 12.71
N LEU A 63 2.22 4.39 12.97
CA LEU A 63 3.23 5.22 12.31
C LEU A 63 3.16 5.16 10.78
N LYS A 64 2.83 4.00 10.22
CA LYS A 64 2.72 3.83 8.77
C LYS A 64 1.60 4.68 8.17
N GLY A 65 0.40 4.67 8.79
CA GLY A 65 -0.72 5.49 8.34
C GLY A 65 -0.49 6.99 8.55
N ILE A 66 0.27 7.37 9.59
CA ILE A 66 0.64 8.77 9.84
C ILE A 66 1.56 9.31 8.72
N PHE A 67 2.52 8.50 8.24
CA PHE A 67 3.51 8.91 7.25
C PHE A 67 3.21 8.38 5.83
N GLU A 68 2.05 7.80 5.58
CA GLU A 68 1.69 7.22 4.29
C GLU A 68 1.80 8.24 3.14
N HIS A 69 1.43 9.48 3.38
CA HIS A 69 1.51 10.55 2.39
C HIS A 69 2.94 10.84 1.90
N GLU A 70 3.97 10.59 2.70
CA GLU A 70 5.38 10.79 2.30
C GLU A 70 5.83 9.78 1.24
N LEU A 71 5.23 8.58 1.23
CA LEU A 71 5.59 7.52 0.27
C LEU A 71 5.30 7.92 -1.18
N PHE A 72 4.31 8.79 -1.42
CA PHE A 72 3.95 9.22 -2.77
C PHE A 72 5.04 10.05 -3.45
N TYR A 73 5.84 10.75 -2.66
CA TYR A 73 6.84 11.72 -3.14
C TYR A 73 8.28 11.27 -2.89
N SER A 74 8.48 10.06 -2.39
CA SER A 74 9.82 9.50 -2.20
C SER A 74 10.56 9.42 -3.54
N ALA A 75 11.80 9.89 -3.58
CA ALA A 75 12.65 9.83 -4.76
C ALA A 75 12.91 8.39 -5.24
N ASN A 76 12.84 7.43 -4.32
CA ASN A 76 13.06 6.01 -4.60
C ASN A 76 11.78 5.24 -4.92
N ARG A 77 10.62 5.91 -5.01
CA ARG A 77 9.38 5.24 -5.35
C ARG A 77 9.42 4.76 -6.79
N GLY A 78 9.25 3.45 -6.99
CA GLY A 78 9.08 2.86 -8.31
C GLY A 78 7.78 3.38 -8.96
N ARG A 79 7.88 3.85 -10.20
CA ARG A 79 6.73 4.36 -10.98
C ARG A 79 6.43 3.51 -12.21
N VAL A 80 7.37 2.67 -12.58
CA VAL A 80 7.28 1.74 -13.71
C VAL A 80 7.82 0.38 -13.28
N PRO A 81 7.39 -0.71 -13.91
CA PRO A 81 7.99 -2.02 -13.69
C PRO A 81 9.47 -2.03 -14.04
N LEU A 82 10.23 -2.78 -13.28
CA LEU A 82 11.65 -3.02 -13.52
C LEU A 82 11.88 -4.49 -13.83
N MET A 83 12.53 -4.79 -14.92
CA MET A 83 12.83 -6.14 -15.40
C MET A 83 14.33 -6.37 -15.58
N ARG A 84 14.74 -7.62 -15.41
CA ARG A 84 16.08 -8.12 -15.79
C ARG A 84 15.94 -9.53 -16.34
N ASP A 85 16.83 -9.92 -17.22
CA ASP A 85 16.77 -11.25 -17.83
C ASP A 85 17.59 -12.30 -17.04
N LYS A 86 18.67 -11.87 -16.39
CA LYS A 86 19.47 -12.74 -15.50
C LYS A 86 19.67 -12.11 -14.14
N PHE A 87 19.90 -12.93 -13.13
CA PHE A 87 19.98 -12.53 -11.73
C PHE A 87 21.01 -11.42 -11.47
N PHE A 88 22.14 -11.43 -12.15
CA PHE A 88 23.21 -10.45 -11.95
C PHE A 88 23.19 -9.26 -12.93
N GLU A 89 22.24 -9.21 -13.85
CA GLU A 89 22.08 -8.09 -14.77
C GLU A 89 21.40 -6.90 -14.08
N PRO A 90 21.72 -5.66 -14.50
CA PRO A 90 21.01 -4.49 -13.99
C PRO A 90 19.53 -4.53 -14.40
N PHE A 91 18.70 -3.93 -13.54
CA PHE A 91 17.30 -3.73 -13.88
C PHE A 91 17.18 -2.65 -14.97
N ARG A 92 16.23 -2.86 -15.89
CA ARG A 92 15.78 -1.90 -16.90
C ARG A 92 14.29 -1.60 -16.73
N GLU A 93 13.88 -0.41 -17.10
CA GLU A 93 12.45 -0.06 -17.16
C GLU A 93 11.73 -0.90 -18.22
N ALA A 94 10.48 -1.23 -17.94
CA ALA A 94 9.61 -1.98 -18.82
C ALA A 94 8.17 -1.42 -18.77
N SER A 95 7.37 -1.71 -19.80
CA SER A 95 5.94 -1.46 -19.73
C SER A 95 5.24 -2.46 -18.82
N TRP A 96 4.04 -2.11 -18.33
CA TRP A 96 3.21 -3.03 -17.57
C TRP A 96 2.87 -4.31 -18.36
N ASP A 97 2.55 -4.17 -19.64
CA ASP A 97 2.25 -5.32 -20.51
C ASP A 97 3.44 -6.28 -20.59
N GLN A 98 4.64 -5.76 -20.87
CA GLN A 98 5.87 -6.57 -20.91
C GLN A 98 6.14 -7.29 -19.59
N ALA A 99 5.93 -6.62 -18.46
CA ALA A 99 6.18 -7.22 -17.16
C ALA A 99 5.14 -8.31 -16.81
N LEU A 100 3.86 -8.03 -17.08
CA LEU A 100 2.77 -8.97 -16.82
C LEU A 100 2.83 -10.19 -17.74
N ASP A 101 3.10 -10.00 -19.03
CA ASP A 101 3.29 -11.10 -19.99
C ASP A 101 4.43 -12.02 -19.55
N LYS A 102 5.58 -11.42 -19.16
CA LYS A 102 6.72 -12.22 -18.66
C LYS A 102 6.34 -13.05 -17.43
N VAL A 103 5.62 -12.46 -16.47
CA VAL A 103 5.16 -13.19 -15.26
C VAL A 103 4.22 -14.33 -15.66
N ALA A 104 3.23 -14.07 -16.52
CA ALA A 104 2.27 -15.06 -16.96
C ALA A 104 2.94 -16.21 -17.72
N ASP A 105 3.87 -15.90 -18.62
CA ASP A 105 4.59 -16.91 -19.40
C ASP A 105 5.50 -17.78 -18.54
N GLU A 106 6.19 -17.18 -17.55
CA GLU A 106 7.02 -17.94 -16.62
C GLU A 106 6.19 -18.84 -15.71
N ILE A 107 5.03 -18.40 -15.24
CA ILE A 107 4.11 -19.25 -14.46
C ILE A 107 3.65 -20.43 -15.31
N LYS A 108 3.19 -20.20 -16.54
CA LYS A 108 2.78 -21.26 -17.48
C LYS A 108 3.91 -22.22 -17.78
N ARG A 109 5.12 -21.71 -18.02
CA ARG A 109 6.31 -22.53 -18.31
C ARG A 109 6.66 -23.42 -17.13
N ILE A 110 6.65 -22.89 -15.90
CA ILE A 110 6.96 -23.65 -14.68
C ILE A 110 5.89 -24.73 -14.46
N GLN A 111 4.62 -24.36 -14.53
CA GLN A 111 3.53 -25.31 -14.36
C GLN A 111 3.50 -26.40 -15.45
N GLY A 112 3.82 -26.06 -16.70
CA GLY A 112 3.92 -27.01 -17.79
C GLY A 112 5.06 -28.02 -17.63
N ASN A 113 6.18 -27.60 -17.05
CA ASN A 113 7.36 -28.48 -16.86
C ASN A 113 7.33 -29.31 -15.57
N TYR A 114 6.72 -28.75 -14.49
CA TYR A 114 6.84 -29.32 -13.15
C TYR A 114 5.49 -29.60 -12.46
N GLY A 115 4.37 -29.32 -13.14
CA GLY A 115 3.02 -29.52 -12.62
C GLY A 115 2.43 -28.27 -11.94
N ARG A 116 1.13 -28.30 -11.70
CA ARG A 116 0.37 -27.14 -11.16
C ARG A 116 0.89 -26.67 -9.80
N ASP A 117 1.36 -27.57 -8.97
CA ASP A 117 1.81 -27.29 -7.60
C ASP A 117 3.24 -26.69 -7.55
N ALA A 118 3.88 -26.50 -8.71
CA ALA A 118 5.22 -25.91 -8.78
C ALA A 118 5.25 -24.39 -8.66
N PHE A 119 4.09 -23.73 -8.57
CA PHE A 119 3.96 -22.30 -8.37
C PHE A 119 3.31 -21.98 -7.02
N ALA A 120 3.93 -21.10 -6.25
CA ALA A 120 3.40 -20.65 -4.98
C ALA A 120 3.60 -19.14 -4.80
N VAL A 121 2.73 -18.51 -4.03
CA VAL A 121 2.83 -17.10 -3.66
C VAL A 121 3.07 -16.98 -2.16
N VAL A 122 4.10 -16.23 -1.79
CA VAL A 122 4.36 -15.80 -0.42
C VAL A 122 3.98 -14.33 -0.31
N SER A 123 3.07 -14.01 0.58
CA SER A 123 2.56 -12.66 0.78
C SER A 123 2.77 -12.20 2.23
N THR A 124 2.46 -10.94 2.48
CA THR A 124 2.52 -10.30 3.79
C THR A 124 1.12 -10.03 4.34
N GLY A 125 0.97 -9.88 5.66
CA GLY A 125 -0.26 -9.38 6.29
C GLY A 125 -0.48 -7.86 6.13
N GLN A 126 0.40 -7.18 5.42
CA GLN A 126 0.40 -5.71 5.23
C GLN A 126 -0.11 -5.33 3.83
N ILE A 127 -1.10 -6.03 3.33
CA ILE A 127 -1.79 -5.73 2.06
C ILE A 127 -3.29 -5.56 2.31
N MET A 128 -3.98 -4.97 1.34
CA MET A 128 -5.42 -4.75 1.42
C MET A 128 -6.20 -6.05 1.16
N THR A 129 -7.45 -6.09 1.61
CA THR A 129 -8.32 -7.27 1.45
C THR A 129 -8.52 -7.64 -0.01
N GLU A 130 -8.63 -6.65 -0.90
CA GLU A 130 -8.76 -6.82 -2.34
C GLU A 130 -7.51 -7.46 -2.97
N GLU A 131 -6.33 -7.15 -2.45
CA GLU A 131 -5.08 -7.75 -2.89
C GLU A 131 -5.00 -9.23 -2.46
N PHE A 132 -5.41 -9.56 -1.22
CA PHE A 132 -5.54 -10.96 -0.78
C PHE A 132 -6.50 -11.75 -1.67
N TYR A 133 -7.64 -11.15 -2.01
CA TYR A 133 -8.61 -11.80 -2.91
C TYR A 133 -8.01 -12.06 -4.29
N THR A 134 -7.34 -11.07 -4.86
CA THR A 134 -6.72 -11.17 -6.19
C THR A 134 -5.61 -12.22 -6.22
N LEU A 135 -4.73 -12.23 -5.20
CA LEU A 135 -3.69 -13.25 -5.06
C LEU A 135 -4.28 -14.65 -4.90
N GLY A 136 -5.37 -14.78 -4.12
CA GLY A 136 -6.08 -16.04 -3.95
C GLY A 136 -6.66 -16.56 -5.28
N LYS A 137 -7.16 -15.69 -6.14
CA LYS A 137 -7.61 -16.06 -7.50
C LYS A 137 -6.45 -16.51 -8.39
N LEU A 138 -5.34 -15.77 -8.36
CA LEU A 138 -4.15 -16.11 -9.16
C LEU A 138 -3.59 -17.48 -8.82
N THR A 139 -3.60 -17.86 -7.53
CA THR A 139 -2.99 -19.10 -7.07
C THR A 139 -3.90 -20.34 -7.17
N ARG A 140 -5.22 -20.16 -7.23
CA ARG A 140 -6.20 -21.26 -7.23
C ARG A 140 -6.92 -21.45 -8.59
N GLY A 141 -6.88 -20.46 -9.45
CA GLY A 141 -7.43 -20.48 -10.81
C GLY A 141 -6.47 -21.07 -11.79
#